data_463cec53e4cd39e382064400f2599e3d
#
_entry.id   463cec53e4cd39e382064400f2599e3d
#
_cell.length_a   1.000
_cell.length_b   1.000
_cell.length_c   1.000
_cell.angle_alpha   90.00
_cell.angle_beta   90.00
_cell.angle_gamma   90.00
#
_symmetry.space_group_name_H-M   'P 1'
#
loop_
_entity.id
_entity.type
_entity.pdbx_description
1 polymer ?
#
loop_
_entity_poly.entity_id
_entity_poly.type
_entity_poly.pdbx_seq_one_letter_code
_entity_poly.pdbx_strand_id
1 'polypeptide(L)'
;PSTYNPLQQEQLLNALRLYFRSVDNYAQIVAGPQGGRFINNPYGAFQDNTDQYDGSTTIPYAMRLAQTDYSNGVSVESRDVVATASISSTTMSVTAISSGRFYPGALLSGSGVTAGTYVYLQLSSTAAAVATPTYTSGGAIGATTFTVSSATGIEVRQFVSGTGVPANTRVVAVDGTTITLSAAFTTQASGTYTFRPWGYTGTYSVSPSQTVGSTTITGTSASKITVQESGVYNIQFSAQFANTDNQIHDVDIWFKKNDETIPASNSVYSVPSKHGGINGHIIAALNYVIALEANDYIEIVWHTDNSAVFIEAIDAQTSPVRPATPSVIVTVTFVSSLTV
;
A
#
# COMPACT_ATOMS: atom_id res chain seq x y z
N PRO A 1 -61.35 -46.36 0.54
CA PRO A 1 -61.34 -45.13 1.27
C PRO A 1 -60.15 -45.18 2.23
N SER A 2 -59.21 -44.30 2.05
CA SER A 2 -58.07 -44.12 2.95
C SER A 2 -58.63 -43.74 4.31
N THR A 3 -58.46 -44.58 5.31
CA THR A 3 -58.82 -44.28 6.70
C THR A 3 -58.07 -43.05 7.17
N TYR A 4 -58.79 -41.99 7.40
CA TYR A 4 -58.30 -40.74 7.99
C TYR A 4 -57.64 -41.08 9.33
N ASN A 5 -56.33 -40.76 9.47
CA ASN A 5 -55.61 -40.95 10.71
C ASN A 5 -55.38 -39.61 11.41
N PRO A 6 -56.16 -39.29 12.47
CA PRO A 6 -56.04 -38.02 13.21
C PRO A 6 -54.66 -37.76 13.76
N LEU A 7 -53.94 -38.80 14.20
CA LEU A 7 -52.58 -38.68 14.74
C LEU A 7 -51.56 -38.22 13.71
N GLN A 8 -51.68 -38.70 12.48
CA GLN A 8 -50.83 -38.23 11.37
C GLN A 8 -51.05 -36.78 10.99
N GLN A 9 -52.33 -36.36 11.03
CA GLN A 9 -52.66 -34.96 10.77
C GLN A 9 -52.14 -34.04 11.88
N GLU A 10 -52.26 -34.44 13.14
CA GLU A 10 -51.73 -33.68 14.28
C GLU A 10 -50.22 -33.57 14.22
N GLN A 11 -49.50 -34.66 13.88
CA GLN A 11 -48.06 -34.65 13.66
C GLN A 11 -47.65 -33.72 12.51
N LEU A 12 -48.38 -33.74 11.39
CA LEU A 12 -48.14 -32.85 10.27
C LEU A 12 -48.36 -31.37 10.65
N LEU A 13 -49.43 -31.06 11.36
CA LEU A 13 -49.74 -29.71 11.84
C LEU A 13 -48.66 -29.22 12.83
N ASN A 14 -48.16 -30.07 13.71
CA ASN A 14 -47.07 -29.72 14.61
C ASN A 14 -45.75 -29.49 13.89
N ALA A 15 -45.43 -30.33 12.91
CA ALA A 15 -44.25 -30.14 12.05
C ALA A 15 -44.33 -28.83 11.26
N LEU A 16 -45.48 -28.51 10.68
CA LEU A 16 -45.70 -27.23 9.98
C LEU A 16 -45.63 -26.02 10.91
N ARG A 17 -46.16 -26.12 12.12
CA ARG A 17 -46.06 -25.03 13.13
C ARG A 17 -44.61 -24.78 13.54
N LEU A 18 -43.80 -25.84 13.73
CA LEU A 18 -42.38 -25.72 14.03
C LEU A 18 -41.61 -25.11 12.85
N TYR A 19 -41.94 -25.54 11.64
CA TYR A 19 -41.34 -24.97 10.40
C TYR A 19 -41.63 -23.48 10.27
N PHE A 20 -42.92 -23.07 10.38
CA PHE A 20 -43.29 -21.66 10.29
C PHE A 20 -42.71 -20.83 11.42
N ARG A 21 -42.63 -21.34 12.65
CA ARG A 21 -41.93 -20.66 13.74
C ARG A 21 -40.42 -20.46 13.44
N SER A 22 -39.81 -21.45 12.85
CA SER A 22 -38.40 -21.35 12.44
C SER A 22 -38.21 -20.27 11.37
N VAL A 23 -39.12 -20.26 10.36
CA VAL A 23 -39.11 -19.26 9.28
C VAL A 23 -39.41 -17.85 9.83
N ASP A 24 -40.38 -17.72 10.74
CA ASP A 24 -40.74 -16.42 11.37
C ASP A 24 -39.58 -15.90 12.24
N ASN A 25 -38.93 -16.75 13.01
CA ASN A 25 -37.75 -16.38 13.80
C ASN A 25 -36.61 -15.92 12.88
N TYR A 26 -36.35 -16.65 11.78
CA TYR A 26 -35.36 -16.27 10.82
C TYR A 26 -35.73 -14.94 10.10
N ALA A 27 -36.97 -14.79 9.70
CA ALA A 27 -37.49 -13.56 9.10
C ALA A 27 -37.42 -12.36 10.06
N GLN A 28 -37.69 -12.56 11.37
CA GLN A 28 -37.53 -11.53 12.40
C GLN A 28 -36.08 -11.12 12.63
N ILE A 29 -35.15 -12.08 12.56
CA ILE A 29 -33.69 -11.80 12.65
C ILE A 29 -33.24 -10.97 11.43
N VAL A 30 -33.72 -11.33 10.24
CA VAL A 30 -33.28 -10.70 8.97
C VAL A 30 -34.07 -9.44 8.63
N ALA A 31 -35.37 -9.38 8.92
CA ALA A 31 -36.31 -8.30 8.47
C ALA A 31 -37.10 -7.63 9.59
N GLY A 32 -36.82 -7.93 10.87
CA GLY A 32 -37.50 -7.31 12.02
C GLY A 32 -37.33 -5.79 12.10
N PRO A 33 -37.96 -5.09 13.09
CA PRO A 33 -37.84 -3.63 13.26
C PRO A 33 -36.41 -3.13 13.44
N GLN A 34 -35.53 -4.02 13.80
CA GLN A 34 -34.06 -3.83 13.82
C GLN A 34 -33.39 -4.50 12.62
N GLY A 35 -34.15 -4.81 11.57
CA GLY A 35 -33.74 -5.54 10.39
C GLY A 35 -32.41 -5.03 9.83
N GLY A 36 -31.51 -5.93 9.51
CA GLY A 36 -30.16 -5.62 9.06
C GLY A 36 -29.16 -5.23 10.17
N ARG A 37 -29.61 -4.85 11.38
CA ARG A 37 -28.68 -4.55 12.49
C ARG A 37 -27.95 -5.77 13.03
N PHE A 38 -28.49 -6.97 12.79
CA PHE A 38 -27.87 -8.24 13.14
C PHE A 38 -27.14 -8.91 11.97
N ILE A 39 -27.25 -8.34 10.76
CA ILE A 39 -26.41 -8.74 9.64
C ILE A 39 -25.08 -8.02 9.84
N ASN A 40 -24.08 -8.78 10.24
CA ASN A 40 -22.76 -8.29 10.55
C ASN A 40 -21.94 -8.16 9.26
N ASN A 41 -22.39 -7.29 8.33
CA ASN A 41 -21.69 -7.07 7.07
C ASN A 41 -20.30 -6.48 7.34
N PRO A 42 -19.25 -6.97 6.69
CA PRO A 42 -17.91 -6.41 6.82
C PRO A 42 -17.87 -4.94 6.37
N TYR A 43 -17.18 -4.12 7.14
CA TYR A 43 -16.90 -2.72 6.80
C TYR A 43 -15.61 -2.25 7.48
N GLY A 44 -15.02 -1.18 6.95
CA GLY A 44 -13.89 -0.50 7.56
C GLY A 44 -13.86 0.98 7.21
N ALA A 45 -13.45 1.81 8.17
CA ALA A 45 -13.17 3.21 7.99
C ALA A 45 -11.79 3.50 8.59
N PHE A 46 -10.89 3.99 7.76
CA PHE A 46 -9.48 4.17 8.07
C PHE A 46 -9.01 5.54 7.62
N GLN A 47 -8.01 6.09 8.31
CA GLN A 47 -7.42 7.37 7.94
C GLN A 47 -5.94 7.43 8.30
N ASP A 48 -5.25 8.44 7.77
CA ASP A 48 -3.93 8.87 8.21
C ASP A 48 -3.92 10.38 8.46
N ASN A 49 -3.24 10.80 9.53
CA ASN A 49 -3.18 12.19 9.97
C ASN A 49 -1.77 12.77 9.83
N THR A 50 -0.94 12.19 8.97
CA THR A 50 0.43 12.64 8.73
C THR A 50 0.68 12.77 7.24
N ASP A 51 1.62 13.64 6.88
CA ASP A 51 2.05 13.78 5.49
C ASP A 51 2.66 12.49 4.96
N GLN A 52 2.45 12.25 3.66
CA GLN A 52 3.04 11.12 2.95
C GLN A 52 3.74 11.63 1.70
N TYR A 53 5.03 11.34 1.60
CA TYR A 53 5.88 11.80 0.52
C TYR A 53 6.26 10.66 -0.42
N ASP A 54 6.28 10.95 -1.72
CA ASP A 54 6.91 10.10 -2.72
C ASP A 54 8.41 10.37 -2.71
N GLY A 55 9.19 9.44 -2.20
CA GLY A 55 10.65 9.54 -2.16
C GLY A 55 11.33 9.29 -3.50
N SER A 56 10.58 9.01 -4.57
CA SER A 56 11.12 8.67 -5.88
C SER A 56 10.07 8.86 -6.98
N THR A 57 10.42 9.62 -7.99
CA THR A 57 9.61 9.77 -9.21
C THR A 57 9.60 8.52 -10.12
N THR A 58 10.10 7.39 -9.67
CA THR A 58 10.15 6.14 -10.45
C THR A 58 9.61 4.93 -9.68
N ILE A 59 9.26 5.08 -8.41
CA ILE A 59 8.84 3.96 -7.54
C ILE A 59 7.54 4.34 -6.86
N PRO A 60 6.43 3.63 -7.14
CA PRO A 60 5.15 3.91 -6.51
C PRO A 60 5.12 3.44 -5.05
N TYR A 61 4.29 4.09 -4.24
CA TYR A 61 4.13 3.85 -2.81
C TYR A 61 2.68 3.50 -2.47
N ALA A 62 2.48 2.63 -1.50
CA ALA A 62 1.16 2.40 -0.94
C ALA A 62 0.81 3.52 0.04
N MET A 63 -0.42 4.03 -0.04
CA MET A 63 -0.95 5.00 0.92
C MET A 63 -0.99 4.36 2.31
N ARG A 64 -0.50 5.09 3.31
CA ARG A 64 -0.52 4.66 4.70
C ARG A 64 -1.87 4.99 5.33
N LEU A 65 -2.34 4.09 6.19
CA LEU A 65 -3.60 4.17 6.92
C LEU A 65 -3.33 3.82 8.39
N ALA A 66 -2.75 4.75 9.14
CA ALA A 66 -2.25 4.47 10.49
C ALA A 66 -3.35 4.44 11.57
N GLN A 67 -4.56 4.91 11.26
CA GLN A 67 -5.67 5.00 12.21
C GLN A 67 -6.91 4.25 11.70
N THR A 68 -7.51 3.45 12.58
CA THR A 68 -8.79 2.80 12.35
C THR A 68 -9.86 3.54 13.15
N ASP A 69 -10.87 4.09 12.48
CA ASP A 69 -12.00 4.73 13.15
C ASP A 69 -13.06 3.70 13.53
N TYR A 70 -13.46 2.89 12.57
CA TYR A 70 -14.43 1.81 12.75
C TYR A 70 -14.09 0.64 11.83
N SER A 71 -14.23 -0.59 12.33
CA SER A 71 -14.07 -1.77 11.48
C SER A 71 -14.83 -2.97 12.01
N ASN A 72 -15.25 -3.84 11.08
CA ASN A 72 -15.84 -5.13 11.34
C ASN A 72 -15.50 -6.06 10.17
N GLY A 73 -14.74 -7.13 10.40
CA GLY A 73 -14.34 -8.05 9.33
C GLY A 73 -13.43 -7.44 8.25
N VAL A 74 -12.98 -6.20 8.44
CA VAL A 74 -11.99 -5.52 7.60
C VAL A 74 -10.94 -4.90 8.52
N SER A 75 -9.66 -5.08 8.23
CA SER A 75 -8.56 -4.54 9.03
C SER A 75 -7.51 -3.88 8.15
N VAL A 76 -6.73 -2.98 8.72
CA VAL A 76 -5.48 -2.52 8.10
C VAL A 76 -4.33 -3.20 8.79
N GLU A 77 -3.53 -3.91 8.03
CA GLU A 77 -2.32 -4.58 8.51
C GLU A 77 -1.08 -3.76 8.16
N SER A 78 -0.12 -3.74 9.08
CA SER A 78 1.15 -3.10 8.85
C SER A 78 2.18 -4.06 8.26
N ARG A 79 3.14 -3.48 7.55
CA ARG A 79 4.39 -4.12 7.16
C ARG A 79 5.46 -3.60 8.10
N ASP A 80 5.75 -4.35 9.16
CA ASP A 80 6.70 -3.93 10.18
C ASP A 80 8.09 -4.48 9.89
N VAL A 81 9.08 -3.70 10.27
CA VAL A 81 10.48 -4.08 10.22
C VAL A 81 11.15 -3.75 11.56
N VAL A 82 12.00 -4.65 12.03
CA VAL A 82 12.87 -4.42 13.19
C VAL A 82 14.32 -4.53 12.73
N ALA A 83 15.11 -3.51 12.99
CA ALA A 83 16.46 -3.39 12.48
C ALA A 83 17.41 -2.77 13.51
N THR A 84 18.70 -3.02 13.35
CA THR A 84 19.76 -2.23 13.99
C THR A 84 20.21 -1.17 13.00
N ALA A 85 20.08 0.09 13.41
CA ALA A 85 20.42 1.21 12.55
C ALA A 85 20.91 2.42 13.36
N SER A 86 21.55 3.36 12.66
CA SER A 86 21.89 4.70 13.15
C SER A 86 21.43 5.75 12.16
N ILE A 87 21.21 6.98 12.62
CA ILE A 87 20.84 8.11 11.76
C ILE A 87 21.87 9.22 11.93
N SER A 88 22.33 9.77 10.81
CA SER A 88 23.19 10.94 10.76
C SER A 88 22.62 11.93 9.74
N SER A 89 22.16 13.07 10.19
CA SER A 89 21.45 14.03 9.36
C SER A 89 20.17 13.40 8.77
N THR A 90 20.05 13.33 7.46
CA THR A 90 18.93 12.69 6.74
C THR A 90 19.25 11.27 6.26
N THR A 91 20.36 10.68 6.70
CA THR A 91 20.77 9.34 6.26
C THR A 91 20.69 8.36 7.42
N MET A 92 19.88 7.32 7.27
CA MET A 92 19.84 6.16 8.15
C MET A 92 20.71 5.04 7.56
N SER A 93 21.62 4.51 8.36
CA SER A 93 22.45 3.36 8.02
C SER A 93 21.95 2.12 8.74
N VAL A 94 21.41 1.15 8.01
CA VAL A 94 20.89 -0.12 8.51
C VAL A 94 21.96 -1.19 8.38
N THR A 95 22.42 -1.72 9.51
CA THR A 95 23.50 -2.72 9.57
C THR A 95 22.98 -4.15 9.72
N ALA A 96 21.79 -4.33 10.32
CA ALA A 96 21.16 -5.64 10.46
C ALA A 96 19.62 -5.50 10.43
N ILE A 97 18.93 -6.51 9.89
CA ILE A 97 17.48 -6.68 9.94
C ILE A 97 17.19 -7.91 10.81
N SER A 98 16.37 -7.73 11.85
CA SER A 98 15.92 -8.83 12.70
C SER A 98 14.63 -9.45 12.16
N SER A 99 13.74 -8.65 11.59
CA SER A 99 12.50 -9.12 10.94
C SER A 99 11.98 -8.10 9.94
N GLY A 100 11.21 -8.54 8.95
CA GLY A 100 10.57 -7.69 7.96
C GLY A 100 11.54 -7.01 6.99
N ARG A 101 11.08 -5.93 6.38
CA ARG A 101 11.87 -5.04 5.52
C ARG A 101 11.29 -3.63 5.52
N PHE A 102 12.11 -2.62 5.31
CA PHE A 102 11.68 -1.23 5.20
C PHE A 102 10.90 -0.98 3.91
N TYR A 103 9.82 -0.25 4.05
CA TYR A 103 9.06 0.32 2.94
C TYR A 103 9.19 1.85 2.97
N PRO A 104 9.21 2.51 1.82
CA PRO A 104 9.07 3.96 1.77
C PRO A 104 7.78 4.40 2.46
N GLY A 105 7.83 5.54 3.15
CA GLY A 105 6.73 6.02 3.97
C GLY A 105 6.59 5.35 5.34
N ALA A 106 7.38 4.31 5.67
CA ALA A 106 7.36 3.68 6.98
C ALA A 106 7.73 4.68 8.08
N LEU A 107 6.88 4.79 9.10
CA LEU A 107 7.17 5.57 10.30
C LEU A 107 8.19 4.84 11.16
N LEU A 108 9.19 5.57 11.61
CA LEU A 108 10.27 5.06 12.43
C LEU A 108 10.05 5.36 13.91
N SER A 109 10.36 4.38 14.74
CA SER A 109 10.42 4.51 16.20
C SER A 109 11.66 3.82 16.75
N GLY A 110 12.15 4.29 17.88
CA GLY A 110 13.34 3.76 18.54
C GLY A 110 13.90 4.75 19.54
N SER A 111 14.89 4.33 20.32
CA SER A 111 15.53 5.23 21.30
C SER A 111 16.25 6.37 20.58
N GLY A 112 15.86 7.60 20.90
CA GLY A 112 16.42 8.83 20.30
C GLY A 112 15.86 9.20 18.93
N VAL A 113 14.96 8.40 18.36
CA VAL A 113 14.28 8.73 17.09
C VAL A 113 13.19 9.76 17.36
N THR A 114 13.22 10.87 16.62
CA THR A 114 12.21 11.92 16.71
C THR A 114 10.85 11.39 16.23
N ALA A 115 9.77 11.70 16.96
CA ALA A 115 8.42 11.34 16.54
C ALA A 115 8.10 11.92 15.15
N GLY A 116 7.39 11.13 14.33
CA GLY A 116 7.09 11.50 12.95
C GLY A 116 8.23 11.27 11.95
N THR A 117 9.36 10.69 12.38
CA THR A 117 10.41 10.29 11.44
C THR A 117 9.91 9.19 10.51
N TYR A 118 10.15 9.34 9.21
CA TYR A 118 9.77 8.35 8.22
C TYR A 118 10.91 8.05 7.23
N VAL A 119 10.82 6.86 6.63
CA VAL A 119 11.70 6.45 5.52
C VAL A 119 11.23 7.14 4.25
N TYR A 120 12.11 7.90 3.64
CA TYR A 120 11.84 8.55 2.36
C TYR A 120 12.15 7.61 1.19
N LEU A 121 13.41 7.14 1.11
CA LEU A 121 13.90 6.29 0.03
C LEU A 121 15.09 5.46 0.52
N GLN A 122 15.23 4.22 0.05
CA GLN A 122 16.48 3.49 0.21
C GLN A 122 17.51 3.99 -0.81
N LEU A 123 18.69 4.40 -0.36
CA LEU A 123 19.77 4.94 -1.19
C LEU A 123 20.71 3.85 -1.71
N SER A 124 20.99 2.82 -0.91
CA SER A 124 21.88 1.72 -1.29
C SER A 124 21.45 0.41 -0.63
N SER A 125 21.88 -0.72 -1.17
CA SER A 125 21.71 -2.03 -0.54
C SER A 125 23.08 -2.71 -0.34
N THR A 126 23.32 -3.16 0.89
CA THR A 126 24.45 -4.01 1.26
C THR A 126 24.05 -5.46 1.53
N ALA A 127 22.77 -5.79 1.35
CA ALA A 127 22.23 -7.13 1.51
C ALA A 127 22.92 -8.13 0.54
N ALA A 128 22.86 -9.41 0.87
CA ALA A 128 23.38 -10.46 0.00
C ALA A 128 22.71 -10.40 -1.39
N ALA A 129 23.49 -10.70 -2.43
CA ALA A 129 22.96 -10.78 -3.78
C ALA A 129 21.93 -11.90 -3.90
N VAL A 130 20.84 -11.64 -4.59
CA VAL A 130 19.77 -12.63 -4.88
C VAL A 130 19.94 -13.25 -6.26
N ALA A 131 20.60 -12.53 -7.18
CA ALA A 131 20.92 -13.03 -8.52
C ALA A 131 22.24 -12.43 -9.01
N THR A 132 22.98 -13.21 -9.81
CA THR A 132 24.24 -12.80 -10.42
C THR A 132 24.34 -13.30 -11.87
N PRO A 133 23.36 -12.95 -12.75
CA PRO A 133 23.38 -13.40 -14.13
C PRO A 133 24.47 -12.73 -14.96
N THR A 134 24.83 -13.37 -16.08
CA THR A 134 25.72 -12.77 -17.07
C THR A 134 24.94 -11.97 -18.11
N TYR A 135 25.57 -10.94 -18.63
CA TYR A 135 25.10 -10.17 -19.77
C TYR A 135 24.95 -11.02 -21.02
N THR A 136 23.92 -10.79 -21.84
CA THR A 136 23.74 -11.46 -23.12
C THR A 136 23.62 -10.48 -24.29
N SER A 137 22.87 -9.40 -24.16
CA SER A 137 22.71 -8.38 -25.22
C SER A 137 22.14 -7.05 -24.71
N GLY A 138 22.13 -6.01 -25.55
CA GLY A 138 21.62 -4.68 -25.22
C GLY A 138 22.61 -3.83 -24.43
N GLY A 139 22.12 -2.93 -23.57
CA GLY A 139 22.92 -2.14 -22.64
C GLY A 139 23.96 -1.24 -23.30
N ALA A 140 23.67 -0.67 -24.45
CA ALA A 140 24.50 0.34 -25.07
C ALA A 140 24.57 1.61 -24.20
N ILE A 141 25.59 2.44 -24.38
CA ILE A 141 25.70 3.74 -23.70
C ILE A 141 24.41 4.53 -23.93
N GLY A 142 23.81 5.05 -22.88
CA GLY A 142 22.55 5.78 -22.92
C GLY A 142 21.29 4.90 -22.91
N ALA A 143 21.41 3.59 -23.08
CA ALA A 143 20.25 2.69 -22.95
C ALA A 143 19.93 2.43 -21.48
N THR A 144 18.65 2.17 -21.19
CA THR A 144 18.15 1.74 -19.87
C THR A 144 17.80 0.27 -19.84
N THR A 145 17.87 -0.44 -20.98
CA THR A 145 17.50 -1.84 -21.09
C THR A 145 18.68 -2.72 -21.49
N PHE A 146 18.74 -3.93 -20.97
CA PHE A 146 19.69 -4.98 -21.34
C PHE A 146 19.12 -6.35 -21.07
N THR A 147 19.73 -7.39 -21.63
CA THR A 147 19.28 -8.76 -21.48
C THR A 147 20.33 -9.56 -20.71
N VAL A 148 19.87 -10.45 -19.85
CA VAL A 148 20.68 -11.31 -18.99
C VAL A 148 20.43 -12.79 -19.29
N SER A 149 21.34 -13.66 -18.87
CA SER A 149 21.25 -15.11 -19.08
C SER A 149 20.08 -15.77 -18.32
N SER A 150 19.66 -15.18 -17.21
CA SER A 150 18.50 -15.60 -16.42
C SER A 150 17.98 -14.44 -15.59
N ALA A 151 16.67 -14.29 -15.53
CA ALA A 151 16.00 -13.32 -14.64
C ALA A 151 15.46 -13.97 -13.35
N THR A 152 15.78 -15.22 -13.08
CA THR A 152 15.35 -15.91 -11.84
C THR A 152 15.84 -15.15 -10.61
N GLY A 153 14.92 -14.78 -9.72
CA GLY A 153 15.20 -13.99 -8.51
C GLY A 153 15.39 -12.50 -8.75
N ILE A 154 15.23 -12.00 -9.98
CA ILE A 154 15.27 -10.57 -10.28
C ILE A 154 13.86 -10.00 -10.18
N GLU A 155 13.71 -8.96 -9.36
CA GLU A 155 12.44 -8.28 -9.10
C GLU A 155 12.59 -6.77 -9.25
N VAL A 156 11.48 -6.09 -9.50
CA VAL A 156 11.40 -4.63 -9.51
C VAL A 156 11.85 -4.07 -8.16
N ARG A 157 12.49 -2.90 -8.16
CA ARG A 157 13.10 -2.19 -7.02
C ARG A 157 14.45 -2.73 -6.55
N GLN A 158 14.88 -3.91 -6.95
CA GLN A 158 16.22 -4.41 -6.60
C GLN A 158 17.31 -3.47 -7.09
N PHE A 159 18.36 -3.33 -6.30
CA PHE A 159 19.57 -2.62 -6.70
C PHE A 159 20.37 -3.48 -7.64
N VAL A 160 20.90 -2.86 -8.69
CA VAL A 160 21.76 -3.53 -9.67
C VAL A 160 23.12 -2.86 -9.72
N SER A 161 24.16 -3.66 -9.82
CA SER A 161 25.52 -3.20 -10.05
C SER A 161 26.21 -4.10 -11.08
N GLY A 162 27.11 -3.52 -11.86
CA GLY A 162 27.85 -4.18 -12.94
C GLY A 162 28.45 -3.16 -13.89
N THR A 163 29.09 -3.61 -14.94
CA THR A 163 29.78 -2.74 -15.91
C THR A 163 28.77 -1.76 -16.54
N GLY A 164 29.09 -0.48 -16.44
CA GLY A 164 28.29 0.60 -17.03
C GLY A 164 27.06 1.02 -16.24
N VAL A 165 26.74 0.37 -15.12
CA VAL A 165 25.60 0.73 -14.26
C VAL A 165 26.01 1.81 -13.27
N PRO A 166 25.35 2.99 -13.28
CA PRO A 166 25.56 4.01 -12.25
C PRO A 166 25.25 3.50 -10.83
N ALA A 167 25.85 4.13 -9.82
CA ALA A 167 25.53 3.82 -8.43
C ALA A 167 24.04 4.02 -8.14
N ASN A 168 23.50 3.20 -7.24
CA ASN A 168 22.10 3.26 -6.79
C ASN A 168 21.02 3.00 -7.86
N THR A 169 21.43 2.49 -9.02
CA THR A 169 20.50 2.08 -10.08
C THR A 169 19.65 0.91 -9.61
N ARG A 170 18.37 0.93 -10.02
CA ARG A 170 17.36 -0.07 -9.65
C ARG A 170 16.73 -0.70 -10.88
N VAL A 171 16.16 -1.87 -10.67
CA VAL A 171 15.28 -2.52 -11.63
C VAL A 171 13.91 -1.82 -11.63
N VAL A 172 13.48 -1.38 -12.80
CA VAL A 172 12.16 -0.74 -13.02
C VAL A 172 11.16 -1.74 -13.60
N ALA A 173 11.62 -2.60 -14.51
CA ALA A 173 10.77 -3.66 -15.10
C ALA A 173 11.62 -4.89 -15.44
N VAL A 174 10.93 -6.04 -15.42
CA VAL A 174 11.47 -7.35 -15.85
C VAL A 174 10.50 -7.93 -16.86
N ASP A 175 10.97 -8.18 -18.09
CA ASP A 175 10.20 -8.80 -19.17
C ASP A 175 11.01 -9.97 -19.74
N GLY A 176 10.65 -11.18 -19.34
CA GLY A 176 11.44 -12.37 -19.61
C GLY A 176 12.86 -12.19 -19.05
N THR A 177 13.87 -12.20 -19.92
CA THR A 177 15.27 -11.94 -19.55
C THR A 177 15.70 -10.49 -19.81
N THR A 178 14.81 -9.61 -20.27
CA THR A 178 15.06 -8.20 -20.48
C THR A 178 14.81 -7.41 -19.21
N ILE A 179 15.82 -6.68 -18.76
CA ILE A 179 15.78 -5.87 -17.53
C ILE A 179 15.80 -4.41 -17.91
N THR A 180 14.86 -3.64 -17.37
CA THR A 180 14.82 -2.17 -17.47
C THR A 180 15.34 -1.54 -16.18
N LEU A 181 16.24 -0.58 -16.32
CA LEU A 181 16.93 0.09 -15.23
C LEU A 181 16.42 1.52 -15.03
N SER A 182 16.52 2.03 -13.80
CA SER A 182 16.18 3.41 -13.45
C SER A 182 17.20 4.45 -13.94
N ALA A 183 18.38 4.01 -14.39
CA ALA A 183 19.41 4.89 -14.95
C ALA A 183 20.03 4.26 -16.20
N ALA A 184 20.43 5.11 -17.12
CA ALA A 184 21.08 4.69 -18.37
C ALA A 184 22.51 4.20 -18.15
N PHE A 185 22.96 3.26 -18.97
CA PHE A 185 24.32 2.78 -18.99
C PHE A 185 25.31 3.90 -19.36
N THR A 186 26.39 4.01 -18.59
CA THR A 186 27.49 4.97 -18.82
C THR A 186 28.59 4.39 -19.71
N THR A 187 28.68 3.07 -19.80
CA THR A 187 29.55 2.33 -20.73
C THR A 187 28.78 1.12 -21.27
N GLN A 188 29.24 0.53 -22.36
CA GLN A 188 28.64 -0.70 -22.91
C GLN A 188 28.56 -1.79 -21.85
N ALA A 189 27.39 -2.39 -21.70
CA ALA A 189 27.15 -3.50 -20.78
C ALA A 189 28.03 -4.73 -21.11
N SER A 190 28.56 -5.38 -20.08
CA SER A 190 29.36 -6.60 -20.23
C SER A 190 29.53 -7.32 -18.88
N GLY A 191 29.87 -8.60 -18.92
CA GLY A 191 30.22 -9.39 -17.73
C GLY A 191 29.03 -9.81 -16.88
N THR A 192 29.21 -9.86 -15.59
CA THR A 192 28.21 -10.31 -14.61
C THR A 192 27.59 -9.12 -13.90
N TYR A 193 26.28 -9.20 -13.68
CA TYR A 193 25.53 -8.20 -12.94
C TYR A 193 25.07 -8.75 -11.60
N THR A 194 25.13 -7.93 -10.56
CA THR A 194 24.74 -8.32 -9.21
C THR A 194 23.45 -7.59 -8.84
N PHE A 195 22.42 -8.38 -8.48
CA PHE A 195 21.13 -7.88 -8.02
C PHE A 195 20.99 -8.10 -6.52
N ARG A 196 20.65 -7.02 -5.79
CA ARG A 196 20.47 -7.04 -4.33
C ARG A 196 19.07 -6.64 -3.95
N PRO A 197 18.46 -7.29 -2.95
CA PRO A 197 17.10 -6.98 -2.54
C PRO A 197 17.01 -5.57 -1.98
N TRP A 198 15.83 -4.98 -2.12
CA TRP A 198 15.49 -3.69 -1.51
C TRP A 198 14.81 -3.91 -0.14
N GLY A 199 14.81 -2.85 0.70
CA GLY A 199 14.16 -2.87 2.01
C GLY A 199 15.00 -3.49 3.13
N TYR A 200 16.20 -3.95 2.85
CA TYR A 200 17.10 -4.60 3.79
C TYR A 200 18.29 -3.71 4.22
N THR A 201 19.42 -4.31 4.56
CA THR A 201 20.61 -3.57 4.98
C THR A 201 21.13 -2.64 3.89
N GLY A 202 21.62 -1.46 4.30
CA GLY A 202 22.08 -0.41 3.42
C GLY A 202 21.78 0.97 3.98
N THR A 203 21.76 1.97 3.13
CA THR A 203 21.46 3.35 3.53
C THR A 203 20.09 3.79 3.04
N TYR A 204 19.44 4.63 3.84
CA TYR A 204 18.11 5.16 3.58
C TYR A 204 18.12 6.68 3.79
N SER A 205 17.37 7.39 3.00
CA SER A 205 16.99 8.78 3.30
C SER A 205 15.82 8.78 4.27
N VAL A 206 15.90 9.60 5.30
CA VAL A 206 14.87 9.78 6.32
C VAL A 206 14.59 11.26 6.57
N SER A 207 13.41 11.57 7.06
CA SER A 207 13.01 12.92 7.44
C SER A 207 12.26 12.85 8.78
N PRO A 208 12.44 13.83 9.69
CA PRO A 208 13.35 14.97 9.63
C PRO A 208 14.83 14.58 9.87
N SER A 209 15.72 15.57 9.62
CA SER A 209 17.16 15.44 9.91
C SER A 209 17.41 15.33 11.41
N GLN A 210 18.22 14.35 11.83
CA GLN A 210 18.53 14.08 13.23
C GLN A 210 19.81 13.27 13.39
N THR A 211 20.27 13.09 14.62
CA THR A 211 21.39 12.21 14.94
C THR A 211 20.96 11.17 15.96
N VAL A 212 21.05 9.90 15.59
CA VAL A 212 20.71 8.74 16.44
C VAL A 212 21.85 7.75 16.37
N GLY A 213 22.41 7.39 17.52
CA GLY A 213 23.43 6.34 17.62
C GLY A 213 22.86 4.98 17.20
N SER A 214 23.77 3.98 17.04
CA SER A 214 23.31 2.63 16.70
C SER A 214 22.36 2.08 17.76
N THR A 215 21.14 1.79 17.35
CA THR A 215 20.07 1.29 18.22
C THR A 215 19.11 0.41 17.44
N THR A 216 18.16 -0.23 18.14
CA THR A 216 17.04 -0.90 17.50
C THR A 216 16.04 0.15 17.00
N ILE A 217 15.75 0.12 15.71
CA ILE A 217 14.75 0.96 15.05
C ILE A 217 13.66 0.04 14.49
N THR A 218 12.41 0.37 14.78
CA THR A 218 11.23 -0.27 14.19
C THR A 218 10.65 0.68 13.15
N GLY A 219 10.35 0.16 11.97
CA GLY A 219 9.61 0.85 10.92
C GLY A 219 8.24 0.22 10.74
N THR A 220 7.19 1.02 10.66
CA THR A 220 5.80 0.57 10.52
C THR A 220 5.15 1.21 9.31
N SER A 221 4.57 0.40 8.43
CA SER A 221 3.84 0.86 7.23
C SER A 221 2.50 0.14 7.14
N ALA A 222 1.47 0.72 7.75
CA ALA A 222 0.09 0.20 7.73
C ALA A 222 -0.59 0.61 6.42
N SER A 223 -0.71 -0.31 5.46
CA SER A 223 -1.27 -0.03 4.12
C SER A 223 -2.16 -1.16 3.56
N LYS A 224 -2.10 -2.36 4.14
CA LYS A 224 -2.84 -3.52 3.67
C LYS A 224 -4.24 -3.53 4.23
N ILE A 225 -5.23 -3.27 3.40
CA ILE A 225 -6.64 -3.41 3.76
C ILE A 225 -7.04 -4.87 3.52
N THR A 226 -7.13 -5.66 4.59
CA THR A 226 -7.42 -7.10 4.56
C THR A 226 -8.87 -7.35 4.91
N VAL A 227 -9.55 -8.22 4.14
CA VAL A 227 -10.92 -8.66 4.39
C VAL A 227 -10.95 -10.07 4.99
N GLN A 228 -11.82 -10.32 5.96
CA GLN A 228 -11.98 -11.63 6.60
C GLN A 228 -12.99 -12.52 5.87
N GLU A 229 -13.91 -11.92 5.13
CA GLU A 229 -15.02 -12.62 4.46
C GLU A 229 -14.89 -12.45 2.94
N SER A 230 -15.16 -13.51 2.18
CA SER A 230 -15.24 -13.44 0.71
C SER A 230 -16.46 -12.64 0.29
N GLY A 231 -16.31 -11.74 -0.68
CA GLY A 231 -17.42 -10.92 -1.17
C GLY A 231 -17.02 -9.89 -2.20
N VAL A 232 -18.02 -9.16 -2.66
CA VAL A 232 -17.83 -7.94 -3.45
C VAL A 232 -17.77 -6.76 -2.48
N TYR A 233 -16.72 -5.98 -2.57
CA TYR A 233 -16.47 -4.82 -1.72
C TYR A 233 -16.44 -3.54 -2.53
N ASN A 234 -17.00 -2.48 -1.96
CA ASN A 234 -16.88 -1.12 -2.44
C ASN A 234 -15.81 -0.42 -1.62
N ILE A 235 -14.75 0.07 -2.27
CA ILE A 235 -13.65 0.79 -1.66
C ILE A 235 -13.73 2.24 -2.15
N GLN A 236 -13.85 3.17 -1.22
CA GLN A 236 -13.82 4.60 -1.49
C GLN A 236 -12.64 5.21 -0.77
N PHE A 237 -11.90 6.06 -1.46
CA PHE A 237 -10.87 6.85 -0.81
C PHE A 237 -10.95 8.31 -1.19
N SER A 238 -10.39 9.16 -0.34
CA SER A 238 -10.02 10.53 -0.64
C SER A 238 -8.63 10.80 -0.09
N ALA A 239 -7.74 11.37 -0.90
CA ALA A 239 -6.40 11.77 -0.54
C ALA A 239 -6.21 13.24 -0.87
N GLN A 240 -5.63 14.00 0.07
CA GLN A 240 -5.36 15.42 -0.11
C GLN A 240 -3.95 15.62 -0.66
N PHE A 241 -3.83 16.05 -1.91
CA PHE A 241 -2.54 16.34 -2.52
C PHE A 241 -2.23 17.83 -2.43
N ALA A 242 -0.98 18.13 -2.07
CA ALA A 242 -0.38 19.45 -2.13
C ALA A 242 0.79 19.47 -3.11
N ASN A 243 0.97 20.59 -3.80
CA ASN A 243 2.08 20.84 -4.71
C ASN A 243 2.81 22.11 -4.31
N THR A 244 4.10 21.99 -4.01
CA THR A 244 4.97 23.11 -3.62
C THR A 244 5.74 23.72 -4.77
N ASP A 245 5.62 23.16 -5.98
CA ASP A 245 6.26 23.66 -7.19
C ASP A 245 5.38 24.70 -7.95
N ASN A 246 6.01 25.44 -8.82
CA ASN A 246 5.36 26.42 -9.70
C ASN A 246 4.82 25.82 -11.03
N GLN A 247 4.93 24.51 -11.20
CA GLN A 247 4.40 23.75 -12.33
C GLN A 247 3.27 22.83 -11.86
N ILE A 248 2.38 22.48 -12.80
CA ILE A 248 1.38 21.43 -12.57
C ILE A 248 2.08 20.08 -12.67
N HIS A 249 1.75 19.17 -11.77
CA HIS A 249 2.29 17.80 -11.76
C HIS A 249 1.16 16.79 -11.69
N ASP A 250 1.39 15.63 -12.30
CA ASP A 250 0.41 14.56 -12.29
C ASP A 250 0.68 13.55 -11.16
N VAL A 251 -0.41 13.00 -10.66
CA VAL A 251 -0.43 11.89 -9.71
C VAL A 251 -1.22 10.75 -10.31
N ASP A 252 -0.59 9.59 -10.39
CA ASP A 252 -1.21 8.33 -10.73
C ASP A 252 -1.64 7.61 -9.45
N ILE A 253 -2.87 7.07 -9.42
CA ILE A 253 -3.38 6.28 -8.29
C ILE A 253 -4.06 5.02 -8.82
N TRP A 254 -3.66 3.87 -8.30
CA TRP A 254 -4.23 2.57 -8.69
C TRP A 254 -4.30 1.60 -7.51
N PHE A 255 -4.89 0.44 -7.74
CA PHE A 255 -5.05 -0.59 -6.73
C PHE A 255 -4.13 -1.78 -6.99
N LYS A 256 -3.65 -2.38 -5.90
CA LYS A 256 -3.02 -3.70 -5.88
C LYS A 256 -3.83 -4.66 -5.03
N LYS A 257 -3.95 -5.90 -5.50
CA LYS A 257 -4.50 -7.02 -4.75
C LYS A 257 -3.39 -8.04 -4.54
N ASN A 258 -3.09 -8.38 -3.29
CA ASN A 258 -2.06 -9.38 -2.94
C ASN A 258 -0.69 -9.10 -3.61
N ASP A 259 -0.23 -7.85 -3.56
CA ASP A 259 0.98 -7.31 -4.22
C ASP A 259 0.90 -7.18 -5.76
N GLU A 260 -0.12 -7.71 -6.44
CA GLU A 260 -0.29 -7.62 -7.88
C GLU A 260 -1.12 -6.40 -8.29
N THR A 261 -0.69 -5.70 -9.34
CA THR A 261 -1.43 -4.53 -9.88
C THR A 261 -2.73 -4.99 -10.52
N ILE A 262 -3.84 -4.36 -10.14
CA ILE A 262 -5.15 -4.62 -10.77
C ILE A 262 -5.19 -3.88 -12.11
N PRO A 263 -5.39 -4.61 -13.23
CA PRO A 263 -5.49 -3.97 -14.55
C PRO A 263 -6.62 -2.94 -14.61
N ALA A 264 -6.41 -1.85 -15.34
CA ALA A 264 -7.39 -0.77 -15.57
C ALA A 264 -7.91 -0.07 -14.27
N SER A 265 -7.14 -0.11 -13.18
CA SER A 265 -7.48 0.57 -11.93
C SER A 265 -6.80 1.94 -11.76
N ASN A 266 -5.95 2.36 -12.71
CA ASN A 266 -5.24 3.65 -12.63
C ASN A 266 -6.16 4.83 -12.92
N SER A 267 -5.95 5.90 -12.16
CA SER A 267 -6.55 7.21 -12.36
C SER A 267 -5.49 8.29 -12.24
N VAL A 268 -5.52 9.28 -13.13
CA VAL A 268 -4.55 10.39 -13.17
C VAL A 268 -5.22 11.65 -12.67
N TYR A 269 -4.54 12.37 -11.78
CA TYR A 269 -4.98 13.64 -11.21
C TYR A 269 -3.89 14.69 -11.41
N SER A 270 -4.22 15.82 -12.03
CA SER A 270 -3.30 16.95 -12.17
C SER A 270 -3.39 17.86 -10.95
N VAL A 271 -2.32 17.94 -10.16
CA VAL A 271 -2.22 18.79 -8.98
C VAL A 271 -1.81 20.20 -9.41
N PRO A 272 -2.63 21.23 -9.10
CA PRO A 272 -2.34 22.62 -9.51
C PRO A 272 -0.98 23.08 -9.00
N SER A 273 -0.36 24.01 -9.71
CA SER A 273 0.87 24.65 -9.29
C SER A 273 0.64 25.55 -8.06
N LYS A 274 1.70 25.76 -7.29
CA LYS A 274 1.78 26.79 -6.27
C LYS A 274 1.52 28.19 -6.85
N HIS A 275 0.75 29.01 -6.15
CA HIS A 275 0.49 30.39 -6.54
C HIS A 275 0.64 31.34 -5.35
N GLY A 276 1.43 32.42 -5.54
CA GLY A 276 1.59 33.47 -4.53
C GLY A 276 2.07 33.02 -3.16
N GLY A 277 2.88 31.95 -3.09
CA GLY A 277 3.36 31.37 -1.84
C GLY A 277 2.41 30.35 -1.20
N ILE A 278 1.24 30.11 -1.78
CA ILE A 278 0.25 29.10 -1.34
C ILE A 278 0.41 27.85 -2.22
N ASN A 279 0.51 26.68 -1.60
CA ASN A 279 0.59 25.40 -2.33
C ASN A 279 -0.66 25.18 -3.18
N GLY A 280 -0.49 24.53 -4.32
CA GLY A 280 -1.61 24.01 -5.08
C GLY A 280 -2.22 22.81 -4.35
N HIS A 281 -3.55 22.69 -4.31
CA HIS A 281 -4.22 21.59 -3.62
C HIS A 281 -5.28 20.94 -4.51
N ILE A 282 -5.42 19.61 -4.39
CA ILE A 282 -6.53 18.86 -4.96
C ILE A 282 -6.90 17.69 -4.02
N ILE A 283 -8.16 17.33 -4.01
CA ILE A 283 -8.63 16.08 -3.39
C ILE A 283 -8.80 15.06 -4.51
N ALA A 284 -7.96 14.04 -4.51
CA ALA A 284 -8.14 12.87 -5.36
C ALA A 284 -9.09 11.89 -4.66
N ALA A 285 -10.17 11.52 -5.32
CA ALA A 285 -11.15 10.60 -4.77
C ALA A 285 -11.65 9.64 -5.84
N LEU A 286 -11.79 8.37 -5.47
CA LEU A 286 -12.29 7.32 -6.35
C LEU A 286 -13.13 6.32 -5.55
N ASN A 287 -14.09 5.75 -6.25
CA ASN A 287 -14.89 4.62 -5.80
C ASN A 287 -14.55 3.41 -6.69
N TYR A 288 -14.17 2.29 -6.09
CA TYR A 288 -13.78 1.08 -6.80
C TYR A 288 -14.47 -0.15 -6.21
N VAL A 289 -15.10 -0.96 -7.06
CA VAL A 289 -15.81 -2.18 -6.66
C VAL A 289 -14.98 -3.40 -7.11
N ILE A 290 -14.72 -4.31 -6.18
CA ILE A 290 -13.86 -5.46 -6.41
C ILE A 290 -14.33 -6.71 -5.68
N ALA A 291 -14.13 -7.88 -6.31
CA ALA A 291 -14.31 -9.17 -5.67
C ALA A 291 -13.05 -9.60 -4.91
N LEU A 292 -13.21 -9.94 -3.64
CA LEU A 292 -12.15 -10.37 -2.74
C LEU A 292 -12.52 -11.70 -2.10
N GLU A 293 -11.54 -12.58 -1.99
CA GLU A 293 -11.63 -13.80 -1.17
C GLU A 293 -11.24 -13.49 0.29
N ALA A 294 -11.61 -14.38 1.20
CA ALA A 294 -11.20 -14.24 2.60
C ALA A 294 -9.67 -14.21 2.73
N ASN A 295 -9.16 -13.25 3.48
CA ASN A 295 -7.75 -12.90 3.67
C ASN A 295 -7.04 -12.29 2.45
N ASP A 296 -7.76 -11.97 1.38
CA ASP A 296 -7.22 -11.05 0.38
C ASP A 296 -6.99 -9.66 0.98
N TYR A 297 -5.96 -8.98 0.50
CA TYR A 297 -5.75 -7.58 0.84
C TYR A 297 -5.59 -6.70 -0.39
N ILE A 298 -5.92 -5.44 -0.19
CA ILE A 298 -5.77 -4.36 -1.17
C ILE A 298 -4.85 -3.29 -0.61
N GLU A 299 -4.06 -2.69 -1.48
CA GLU A 299 -3.33 -1.45 -1.22
C GLU A 299 -3.73 -0.41 -2.27
N ILE A 300 -3.91 0.83 -1.83
CA ILE A 300 -4.06 2.00 -2.70
C ILE A 300 -2.66 2.54 -2.95
N VAL A 301 -2.21 2.48 -4.18
CA VAL A 301 -0.84 2.84 -4.55
C VAL A 301 -0.86 4.14 -5.33
N TRP A 302 0.10 5.00 -5.07
CA TRP A 302 0.23 6.27 -5.76
C TRP A 302 1.67 6.55 -6.23
N HIS A 303 1.78 7.41 -7.21
CA HIS A 303 3.03 7.85 -7.79
C HIS A 303 2.88 9.28 -8.30
N THR A 304 3.95 10.06 -8.27
CA THR A 304 4.00 11.39 -8.89
C THR A 304 5.28 11.55 -9.69
N ASP A 305 5.25 12.37 -10.71
CA ASP A 305 6.39 12.73 -11.54
C ASP A 305 7.35 13.73 -10.88
N ASN A 306 6.94 14.34 -9.74
CA ASN A 306 7.73 15.35 -9.05
C ASN A 306 7.61 15.27 -7.54
N SER A 307 8.74 15.24 -6.84
CA SER A 307 8.81 15.17 -5.38
C SER A 307 8.26 16.40 -4.63
N ALA A 308 7.91 17.48 -5.33
CA ALA A 308 7.21 18.63 -4.76
C ALA A 308 5.72 18.35 -4.47
N VAL A 309 5.19 17.24 -5.01
CA VAL A 309 3.84 16.77 -4.74
C VAL A 309 3.85 15.72 -3.64
N PHE A 310 2.95 15.86 -2.68
CA PHE A 310 2.82 14.95 -1.53
C PHE A 310 1.37 14.89 -1.07
N ILE A 311 1.03 13.87 -0.27
CA ILE A 311 -0.26 13.76 0.38
C ILE A 311 -0.16 14.52 1.71
N GLU A 312 -1.00 15.54 1.92
CA GLU A 312 -0.91 16.51 3.01
C GLU A 312 -1.94 16.24 4.11
N ALA A 313 -1.50 16.25 5.36
CA ALA A 313 -2.35 16.40 6.54
C ALA A 313 -2.32 17.85 7.01
N ILE A 314 -3.45 18.39 7.45
CA ILE A 314 -3.51 19.77 7.95
C ILE A 314 -3.91 19.73 9.41
N ASP A 315 -3.10 20.36 10.26
CA ASP A 315 -3.37 20.47 11.69
C ASP A 315 -4.67 21.24 12.00
N ALA A 316 -5.26 20.95 13.14
CA ALA A 316 -6.42 21.70 13.66
C ALA A 316 -6.06 23.20 13.79
N GLN A 317 -7.02 24.05 13.43
CA GLN A 317 -6.82 25.49 13.45
C GLN A 317 -7.69 26.18 14.51
N THR A 318 -7.20 27.29 15.03
CA THR A 318 -7.86 28.03 16.11
C THR A 318 -8.58 29.30 15.65
N SER A 319 -8.31 29.78 14.42
CA SER A 319 -8.92 31.01 13.89
C SER A 319 -9.21 30.90 12.37
N PRO A 320 -10.43 30.58 11.94
CA PRO A 320 -11.54 30.05 12.74
C PRO A 320 -11.21 28.65 13.28
N VAL A 321 -11.87 28.24 14.35
CA VAL A 321 -11.72 26.90 14.91
C VAL A 321 -12.17 25.85 13.88
N ARG A 322 -11.26 24.97 13.50
CA ARG A 322 -11.49 23.86 12.57
C ARG A 322 -10.75 22.61 13.04
N PRO A 323 -11.33 21.41 12.86
CA PRO A 323 -10.62 20.16 13.13
C PRO A 323 -9.42 19.98 12.18
N ALA A 324 -8.53 19.07 12.52
CA ALA A 324 -7.49 18.60 11.62
C ALA A 324 -8.10 17.94 10.38
N THR A 325 -7.38 17.99 9.28
CA THR A 325 -7.75 17.33 8.03
C THR A 325 -6.83 16.15 7.82
N PRO A 326 -7.37 14.91 7.77
CA PRO A 326 -6.59 13.73 7.44
C PRO A 326 -5.98 13.82 6.04
N SER A 327 -4.78 13.28 5.88
CA SER A 327 -4.12 13.18 4.57
C SER A 327 -4.84 12.20 3.64
N VAL A 328 -5.30 11.08 4.19
CA VAL A 328 -6.06 10.03 3.49
C VAL A 328 -7.22 9.56 4.35
N ILE A 329 -8.37 9.35 3.73
CA ILE A 329 -9.53 8.66 4.31
C ILE A 329 -9.90 7.51 3.37
N VAL A 330 -10.13 6.33 3.93
CA VAL A 330 -10.61 5.16 3.18
C VAL A 330 -11.82 4.56 3.86
N THR A 331 -12.84 4.23 3.08
CA THR A 331 -14.01 3.49 3.54
C THR A 331 -14.14 2.22 2.69
N VAL A 332 -14.33 1.09 3.37
CA VAL A 332 -14.58 -0.21 2.75
C VAL A 332 -15.94 -0.71 3.19
N THR A 333 -16.77 -1.12 2.25
CA THR A 333 -18.13 -1.59 2.53
C THR A 333 -18.40 -2.88 1.75
N PHE A 334 -18.87 -3.91 2.43
CA PHE A 334 -19.36 -5.13 1.80
C PHE A 334 -20.63 -4.83 0.99
N VAL A 335 -20.66 -5.27 -0.26
CA VAL A 335 -21.79 -5.07 -1.19
C VAL A 335 -22.65 -6.32 -1.30
N SER A 336 -22.00 -7.47 -1.57
CA SER A 336 -22.70 -8.76 -1.73
C SER A 336 -21.74 -9.93 -1.54
N SER A 337 -22.27 -11.11 -1.28
CA SER A 337 -21.51 -12.35 -1.37
C SER A 337 -21.06 -12.59 -2.81
N LEU A 338 -19.96 -13.34 -2.99
CA LEU A 338 -19.61 -13.86 -4.31
C LEU A 338 -20.70 -14.86 -4.74
N THR A 339 -21.21 -14.72 -5.94
CA THR A 339 -22.08 -15.75 -6.53
C THR A 339 -21.23 -16.96 -6.86
N VAL A 340 -21.52 -18.08 -6.24
CA VAL A 340 -20.91 -19.38 -6.52
C VAL A 340 -21.36 -19.88 -7.89
#